data_b233f356c03251c33ca715233f77c76a
#
_entry.id   b233f356c03251c33ca715233f77c76a
#
_cell.length_a   1.000
_cell.length_b   1.000
_cell.length_c   1.000
_cell.angle_alpha   90.00
_cell.angle_beta   90.00
_cell.angle_gamma   90.00
#
_symmetry.space_group_name_H-M   'P 1'
#
loop_
_entity.id
_entity.type
_entity.pdbx_description
1 polymer ?
#
loop_
_entity_poly.entity_id
_entity_poly.type
_entity_poly.pdbx_seq_one_letter_code
_entity_poly.pdbx_strand_id
1 'polypeptide(L)'
;MRYLLVAFGLLAGAAHAEGGADPDWPCIQRKQPHLSLGQMWTGPEPDDAARALARTPDIAALADRLEQRRLPIATAEAEIAEYAKSADNQHLTALMLAIFDRVEPHRVALMEGIARYGHKQVDLAARIEDHRHRMATLEAATPPDFDAIDAQEQKLDWDMRIFQDRQQALTYVCETPVILEQRVFALGRA
;
A
#
# COMPACT_ATOMS: atom_id res chain seq x y z
N MET A 1 -31.96 50.53 -35.00
CA MET A 1 -30.85 50.08 -34.12
C MET A 1 -31.21 48.65 -33.68
N ARG A 2 -30.53 47.65 -34.26
CA ARG A 2 -30.78 46.19 -34.00
C ARG A 2 -29.63 45.71 -33.11
N TYR A 3 -29.92 45.36 -31.86
CA TYR A 3 -28.96 44.77 -30.93
C TYR A 3 -28.92 43.23 -31.19
N LEU A 4 -27.75 42.75 -31.64
CA LEU A 4 -27.40 41.34 -31.74
C LEU A 4 -26.89 40.89 -30.35
N LEU A 5 -27.63 40.02 -29.67
CA LEU A 5 -27.18 39.34 -28.48
C LEU A 5 -26.44 38.06 -28.91
N VAL A 6 -25.12 38.07 -28.73
CA VAL A 6 -24.27 36.89 -28.87
C VAL A 6 -24.28 36.12 -27.56
N ALA A 7 -24.95 34.98 -27.54
CA ALA A 7 -24.91 34.05 -26.41
C ALA A 7 -23.62 33.19 -26.49
N PHE A 8 -22.71 33.42 -25.53
CA PHE A 8 -21.48 32.63 -25.37
C PHE A 8 -21.82 31.38 -24.52
N GLY A 9 -22.00 30.25 -25.19
CA GLY A 9 -22.21 28.98 -24.52
C GLY A 9 -20.90 28.46 -23.90
N LEU A 10 -20.82 28.45 -22.57
CA LEU A 10 -19.77 27.79 -21.80
C LEU A 10 -20.02 26.27 -21.85
N LEU A 11 -19.29 25.56 -22.70
CA LEU A 11 -19.16 24.10 -22.64
C LEU A 11 -18.21 23.75 -21.48
N ALA A 12 -18.79 23.50 -20.32
CA ALA A 12 -18.08 22.87 -19.21
C ALA A 12 -17.84 21.40 -19.57
N GLY A 13 -16.68 21.10 -20.14
CA GLY A 13 -16.22 19.73 -20.31
C GLY A 13 -15.96 19.11 -18.93
N ALA A 14 -16.83 18.20 -18.50
CA ALA A 14 -16.56 17.34 -17.37
C ALA A 14 -15.37 16.43 -17.73
N ALA A 15 -14.17 16.78 -17.25
CA ALA A 15 -13.04 15.88 -17.27
C ALA A 15 -13.36 14.72 -16.32
N HIS A 16 -13.89 13.64 -16.85
CA HIS A 16 -13.94 12.36 -16.14
C HIS A 16 -12.49 11.88 -16.07
N ALA A 17 -11.87 12.00 -14.90
CA ALA A 17 -10.69 11.24 -14.58
C ALA A 17 -11.11 9.77 -14.49
N GLU A 18 -11.13 9.07 -15.63
CA GLU A 18 -11.13 7.61 -15.66
C GLU A 18 -9.76 7.13 -15.12
N GLY A 19 -9.61 7.20 -13.80
CA GLY A 19 -8.67 6.35 -13.11
C GLY A 19 -9.22 4.94 -13.18
N GLY A 20 -8.91 4.21 -14.26
CA GLY A 20 -9.19 2.79 -14.34
C GLY A 20 -8.64 2.15 -13.07
N ALA A 21 -9.52 1.57 -12.26
CA ALA A 21 -9.09 0.85 -11.07
C ALA A 21 -8.10 -0.21 -11.55
N ASP A 22 -6.84 -0.12 -11.09
CA ASP A 22 -5.84 -1.16 -11.34
C ASP A 22 -6.39 -2.45 -10.71
N PRO A 23 -6.78 -3.48 -11.51
CA PRO A 23 -7.39 -4.69 -10.99
C PRO A 23 -6.46 -5.42 -10.00
N ASP A 24 -5.17 -5.11 -10.07
CA ASP A 24 -4.15 -5.66 -9.20
C ASP A 24 -3.95 -4.84 -7.91
N TRP A 25 -4.69 -3.72 -7.76
CA TRP A 25 -4.54 -2.85 -6.61
C TRP A 25 -5.87 -2.63 -5.88
N PRO A 26 -6.13 -3.40 -4.81
CA PRO A 26 -7.41 -3.37 -4.11
C PRO A 26 -7.56 -2.20 -3.11
N CYS A 27 -6.51 -1.37 -2.94
CA CYS A 27 -6.50 -0.27 -1.98
C CYS A 27 -7.08 1.02 -2.58
N ILE A 28 -7.70 1.84 -1.72
CA ILE A 28 -8.17 3.18 -2.10
C ILE A 28 -7.02 4.17 -2.29
N GLN A 29 -5.87 3.93 -1.61
CA GLN A 29 -4.67 4.74 -1.76
C GLN A 29 -4.08 4.52 -3.15
N ARG A 30 -3.57 5.60 -3.75
CA ARG A 30 -2.91 5.50 -5.05
C ARG A 30 -1.70 4.56 -4.98
N LYS A 31 -1.63 3.62 -5.92
CA LYS A 31 -0.46 2.75 -6.04
C LYS A 31 0.76 3.58 -6.43
N GLN A 32 1.75 3.62 -5.56
CA GLN A 32 3.08 4.18 -5.79
C GLN A 32 4.09 3.04 -5.75
N PRO A 33 4.44 2.43 -6.89
CA PRO A 33 5.22 1.19 -6.90
C PRO A 33 6.57 1.32 -6.22
N HIS A 34 7.28 2.43 -6.48
CA HIS A 34 8.60 2.71 -5.94
C HIS A 34 8.69 4.12 -5.40
N LEU A 35 9.45 4.27 -4.30
CA LEU A 35 9.92 5.55 -3.82
C LEU A 35 11.30 5.83 -4.41
N SER A 36 11.69 7.10 -4.48
CA SER A 36 13.06 7.48 -4.77
C SER A 36 13.68 8.16 -3.55
N LEU A 37 14.98 7.98 -3.35
CA LEU A 37 15.68 8.63 -2.25
C LEU A 37 15.52 10.15 -2.29
N GLY A 38 15.56 10.77 -3.48
CA GLY A 38 15.38 12.22 -3.64
C GLY A 38 13.98 12.75 -3.26
N GLN A 39 12.95 11.91 -3.20
CA GLN A 39 11.65 12.28 -2.64
C GLN A 39 11.67 12.31 -1.10
N MET A 40 12.49 11.45 -0.49
CA MET A 40 12.56 11.25 0.95
C MET A 40 13.65 12.10 1.62
N TRP A 41 14.69 12.47 0.87
CA TRP A 41 15.89 13.14 1.35
C TRP A 41 16.19 14.42 0.57
N THR A 42 16.52 15.50 1.29
CA THR A 42 16.88 16.82 0.71
C THR A 42 18.38 17.15 0.81
N GLY A 43 19.15 16.28 1.45
CA GLY A 43 20.59 16.41 1.54
C GLY A 43 21.32 16.01 0.25
N PRO A 44 22.65 15.89 0.30
CA PRO A 44 23.45 15.51 -0.86
C PRO A 44 23.07 14.14 -1.42
N GLU A 45 23.27 13.98 -2.74
CA GLU A 45 23.14 12.67 -3.39
C GLU A 45 24.26 11.73 -2.88
N PRO A 46 23.95 10.46 -2.54
CA PRO A 46 24.95 9.51 -2.04
C PRO A 46 26.02 9.20 -3.11
N ASP A 47 27.27 9.50 -2.78
CA ASP A 47 28.46 9.08 -3.53
C ASP A 47 28.94 7.66 -3.11
N ASP A 48 30.01 7.18 -3.70
CA ASP A 48 30.57 5.86 -3.40
C ASP A 48 31.08 5.75 -1.95
N ALA A 49 31.57 6.84 -1.37
CA ALA A 49 32.01 6.86 0.02
C ALA A 49 30.83 6.77 0.99
N ALA A 50 29.74 7.49 0.74
CA ALA A 50 28.49 7.37 1.50
C ALA A 50 27.89 5.96 1.38
N ARG A 51 27.95 5.35 0.19
CA ARG A 51 27.52 3.94 -0.05
C ARG A 51 28.35 2.94 0.72
N ALA A 52 29.65 3.17 0.86
CA ALA A 52 30.54 2.33 1.66
C ALA A 52 30.25 2.49 3.16
N LEU A 53 30.08 3.73 3.63
CA LEU A 53 29.74 4.04 5.02
C LEU A 53 28.37 3.44 5.43
N ALA A 54 27.36 3.48 4.56
CA ALA A 54 26.02 2.92 4.82
C ALA A 54 26.05 1.42 5.21
N ARG A 55 27.13 0.72 4.84
CA ARG A 55 27.31 -0.71 5.14
C ARG A 55 28.17 -0.97 6.39
N THR A 56 28.67 0.06 7.05
CA THR A 56 29.42 -0.10 8.30
C THR A 56 28.50 -0.61 9.40
N PRO A 57 29.01 -1.44 10.33
CA PRO A 57 28.16 -2.05 11.36
C PRO A 57 27.39 -1.03 12.19
N ASP A 58 28.01 0.10 12.53
CA ASP A 58 27.40 1.13 13.37
C ASP A 58 26.21 1.82 12.68
N ILE A 59 26.40 2.25 11.42
CA ILE A 59 25.32 2.87 10.63
C ILE A 59 24.23 1.84 10.32
N ALA A 60 24.62 0.61 9.97
CA ALA A 60 23.67 -0.45 9.71
C ALA A 60 22.80 -0.75 10.95
N ALA A 61 23.40 -0.89 12.13
CA ALA A 61 22.67 -1.13 13.37
C ALA A 61 21.74 0.03 13.76
N LEU A 62 22.17 1.28 13.54
CA LEU A 62 21.33 2.44 13.76
C LEU A 62 20.15 2.45 12.78
N ALA A 63 20.38 2.21 11.49
CA ALA A 63 19.33 2.13 10.47
C ALA A 63 18.31 1.01 10.78
N ASP A 64 18.78 -0.18 11.19
CA ASP A 64 17.92 -1.31 11.59
C ASP A 64 17.00 -0.96 12.77
N ARG A 65 17.46 -0.10 13.68
CA ARG A 65 16.65 0.38 14.79
C ARG A 65 15.66 1.45 14.36
N LEU A 66 16.10 2.42 13.56
CA LEU A 66 15.30 3.55 13.12
C LEU A 66 14.16 3.16 12.18
N GLU A 67 14.32 2.12 11.35
CA GLU A 67 13.26 1.63 10.46
C GLU A 67 12.07 1.00 11.20
N GLN A 68 12.28 0.52 12.42
CA GLN A 68 11.27 -0.24 13.17
C GLN A 68 10.02 0.60 13.45
N ARG A 69 8.87 0.17 12.94
CA ARG A 69 7.57 0.84 13.15
C ARG A 69 7.15 0.95 14.62
N ARG A 70 7.60 0.02 15.48
CA ARG A 70 7.33 0.03 16.91
C ARG A 70 8.12 1.11 17.67
N LEU A 71 9.22 1.63 17.09
CA LEU A 71 9.94 2.77 17.66
C LEU A 71 9.16 4.04 17.34
N PRO A 72 8.69 4.82 18.34
CA PRO A 72 7.99 6.09 18.09
C PRO A 72 8.83 7.02 17.23
N ILE A 73 8.19 7.74 16.31
CA ILE A 73 8.92 8.60 15.37
C ILE A 73 9.71 9.68 16.10
N ALA A 74 9.15 10.31 17.12
CA ALA A 74 9.85 11.32 17.93
C ALA A 74 11.12 10.76 18.63
N THR A 75 11.10 9.48 19.02
CA THR A 75 12.28 8.82 19.56
C THR A 75 13.33 8.59 18.48
N ALA A 76 12.91 8.15 17.30
CA ALA A 76 13.81 7.95 16.17
C ALA A 76 14.46 9.27 15.71
N GLU A 77 13.69 10.36 15.65
CA GLU A 77 14.19 11.70 15.34
C GLU A 77 15.21 12.18 16.38
N ALA A 78 14.94 11.96 17.68
CA ALA A 78 15.88 12.29 18.74
C ALA A 78 17.20 11.50 18.65
N GLU A 79 17.15 10.22 18.25
CA GLU A 79 18.34 9.41 18.02
C GLU A 79 19.16 9.91 16.82
N ILE A 80 18.48 10.34 15.73
CA ILE A 80 19.16 10.98 14.59
C ILE A 80 19.83 12.29 15.02
N ALA A 81 19.12 13.14 15.78
CA ALA A 81 19.65 14.40 16.28
C ALA A 81 20.86 14.19 17.21
N GLU A 82 20.87 13.13 18.02
CA GLU A 82 22.04 12.77 18.84
C GLU A 82 23.21 12.31 17.98
N TYR A 83 22.96 11.44 16.99
CA TYR A 83 23.98 10.99 16.04
C TYR A 83 24.58 12.16 15.26
N ALA A 84 23.76 13.12 14.83
CA ALA A 84 24.18 14.29 14.06
C ALA A 84 25.18 15.20 14.80
N LYS A 85 25.26 15.14 16.16
CA LYS A 85 26.25 15.96 16.93
C LYS A 85 27.69 15.59 16.62
N SER A 86 27.95 14.37 16.22
CA SER A 86 29.29 13.83 15.91
C SER A 86 29.50 13.43 14.46
N ALA A 87 28.40 13.40 13.67
CA ALA A 87 28.39 13.00 12.26
C ALA A 87 28.58 14.22 11.34
N ASP A 88 29.30 14.03 10.25
CA ASP A 88 29.33 14.98 9.14
C ASP A 88 28.22 14.68 8.12
N ASN A 89 28.09 15.53 7.10
CA ASN A 89 27.09 15.37 6.05
C ASN A 89 27.19 14.02 5.33
N GLN A 90 28.40 13.45 5.21
CA GLN A 90 28.60 12.18 4.53
C GLN A 90 28.05 11.01 5.36
N HIS A 91 28.24 11.05 6.68
CA HIS A 91 27.67 10.05 7.60
C HIS A 91 26.14 10.17 7.67
N LEU A 92 25.57 11.38 7.67
CA LEU A 92 24.11 11.56 7.62
C LEU A 92 23.51 11.08 6.30
N THR A 93 24.18 11.34 5.18
CA THR A 93 23.77 10.81 3.85
C THR A 93 23.84 9.28 3.84
N ALA A 94 24.90 8.70 4.42
CA ALA A 94 25.04 7.25 4.53
C ALA A 94 23.96 6.62 5.42
N LEU A 95 23.61 7.25 6.54
CA LEU A 95 22.53 6.79 7.41
C LEU A 95 21.19 6.82 6.69
N MET A 96 20.87 7.92 5.99
CA MET A 96 19.61 8.01 5.23
C MET A 96 19.54 6.97 4.11
N LEU A 97 20.66 6.75 3.40
CA LEU A 97 20.73 5.68 2.39
C LEU A 97 20.50 4.31 3.03
N ALA A 98 21.13 4.03 4.16
CA ALA A 98 20.98 2.76 4.88
C ALA A 98 19.54 2.51 5.35
N ILE A 99 18.82 3.55 5.79
CA ILE A 99 17.39 3.47 6.12
C ILE A 99 16.56 3.20 4.88
N PHE A 100 16.79 3.95 3.80
CA PHE A 100 16.05 3.82 2.55
C PHE A 100 16.21 2.44 1.93
N ASP A 101 17.44 1.92 1.88
CA ASP A 101 17.77 0.58 1.34
C ASP A 101 17.10 -0.58 2.10
N ARG A 102 16.64 -0.33 3.32
CA ARG A 102 15.86 -1.30 4.12
C ARG A 102 14.37 -1.17 3.89
N VAL A 103 13.88 0.05 3.96
CA VAL A 103 12.44 0.31 3.93
C VAL A 103 11.85 0.12 2.54
N GLU A 104 12.51 0.56 1.48
CA GLU A 104 11.96 0.50 0.14
C GLU A 104 11.75 -0.95 -0.37
N PRO A 105 12.70 -1.89 -0.27
CA PRO A 105 12.46 -3.28 -0.64
C PRO A 105 11.35 -3.93 0.20
N HIS A 106 11.28 -3.62 1.50
CA HIS A 106 10.21 -4.12 2.36
C HIS A 106 8.84 -3.58 1.93
N ARG A 107 8.75 -2.29 1.60
CA ARG A 107 7.55 -1.65 1.09
C ARG A 107 7.10 -2.27 -0.24
N VAL A 108 8.03 -2.48 -1.18
CA VAL A 108 7.75 -3.12 -2.48
C VAL A 108 7.18 -4.53 -2.26
N ALA A 109 7.82 -5.35 -1.43
CA ALA A 109 7.35 -6.70 -1.12
C ALA A 109 5.93 -6.71 -0.50
N LEU A 110 5.62 -5.71 0.35
CA LEU A 110 4.27 -5.54 0.90
C LEU A 110 3.25 -5.20 -0.18
N MET A 111 3.57 -4.29 -1.11
CA MET A 111 2.67 -3.91 -2.20
C MET A 111 2.39 -5.08 -3.14
N GLU A 112 3.40 -5.89 -3.46
CA GLU A 112 3.22 -7.14 -4.20
C GLU A 112 2.34 -8.13 -3.44
N GLY A 113 2.51 -8.22 -2.12
CA GLY A 113 1.65 -9.03 -1.25
C GLY A 113 0.19 -8.58 -1.29
N ILE A 114 -0.05 -7.27 -1.28
CA ILE A 114 -1.37 -6.66 -1.39
C ILE A 114 -2.02 -7.01 -2.74
N ALA A 115 -1.28 -6.88 -3.84
CA ALA A 115 -1.76 -7.24 -5.17
C ALA A 115 -2.17 -8.71 -5.23
N ARG A 116 -1.30 -9.62 -4.78
CA ARG A 116 -1.62 -11.06 -4.69
C ARG A 116 -2.84 -11.35 -3.81
N TYR A 117 -3.03 -10.57 -2.75
CA TYR A 117 -4.19 -10.69 -1.87
C TYR A 117 -5.47 -10.23 -2.58
N GLY A 118 -5.40 -9.12 -3.33
CA GLY A 118 -6.49 -8.62 -4.17
C GLY A 118 -6.97 -9.67 -5.17
N HIS A 119 -6.06 -10.31 -5.91
CA HIS A 119 -6.40 -11.41 -6.83
C HIS A 119 -7.16 -12.55 -6.11
N LYS A 120 -6.67 -12.97 -4.95
CA LYS A 120 -7.36 -14.03 -4.17
C LYS A 120 -8.76 -13.61 -3.70
N GLN A 121 -9.02 -12.32 -3.54
CA GLN A 121 -10.36 -11.82 -3.23
C GLN A 121 -11.27 -11.87 -4.46
N VAL A 122 -10.77 -11.56 -5.65
CA VAL A 122 -11.50 -11.71 -6.91
C VAL A 122 -11.86 -13.17 -7.16
N ASP A 123 -10.91 -14.10 -6.99
CA ASP A 123 -11.16 -15.54 -7.14
C ASP A 123 -12.21 -16.05 -6.14
N LEU A 124 -12.16 -15.55 -4.91
CA LEU A 124 -13.13 -15.92 -3.87
C LEU A 124 -14.53 -15.36 -4.20
N ALA A 125 -14.62 -14.14 -4.72
CA ALA A 125 -15.87 -13.55 -5.16
C ALA A 125 -16.51 -14.37 -6.31
N ALA A 126 -15.72 -14.80 -7.30
CA ALA A 126 -16.17 -15.66 -8.39
C ALA A 126 -16.68 -17.02 -7.85
N ARG A 127 -15.99 -17.62 -6.91
CA ARG A 127 -16.41 -18.88 -6.27
C ARG A 127 -17.72 -18.73 -5.47
N ILE A 128 -17.90 -17.60 -4.78
CA ILE A 128 -19.15 -17.28 -4.09
C ILE A 128 -20.32 -17.19 -5.10
N GLU A 129 -20.09 -16.59 -6.25
CA GLU A 129 -21.09 -16.50 -7.30
C GLU A 129 -21.45 -17.86 -7.86
N ASP A 130 -20.48 -18.73 -8.12
CA ASP A 130 -20.72 -20.12 -8.50
C ASP A 130 -21.54 -20.89 -7.44
N HIS A 131 -21.27 -20.68 -6.16
CA HIS A 131 -22.06 -21.28 -5.09
C HIS A 131 -23.51 -20.79 -5.08
N ARG A 132 -23.76 -19.49 -5.35
CA ARG A 132 -25.11 -18.94 -5.49
C ARG A 132 -25.87 -19.53 -6.66
N HIS A 133 -25.22 -19.68 -7.82
CA HIS A 133 -25.82 -20.34 -8.97
C HIS A 133 -26.18 -21.81 -8.71
N ARG A 134 -25.31 -22.54 -8.04
CA ARG A 134 -25.58 -23.93 -7.66
C ARG A 134 -26.72 -24.03 -6.65
N MET A 135 -26.78 -23.13 -5.68
CA MET A 135 -27.87 -23.04 -4.72
C MET A 135 -29.21 -22.87 -5.43
N ALA A 136 -29.32 -21.85 -6.32
CA ALA A 136 -30.52 -21.60 -7.10
C ALA A 136 -30.96 -22.83 -7.94
N THR A 137 -30.01 -23.57 -8.48
CA THR A 137 -30.29 -24.81 -9.24
C THR A 137 -30.86 -25.92 -8.34
N LEU A 138 -30.31 -26.10 -7.15
CA LEU A 138 -30.77 -27.12 -6.20
C LEU A 138 -32.16 -26.81 -5.67
N GLU A 139 -32.43 -25.53 -5.35
CA GLU A 139 -33.75 -25.05 -4.87
C GLU A 139 -34.85 -25.17 -5.95
N ALA A 140 -34.48 -25.05 -7.23
CA ALA A 140 -35.43 -25.19 -8.36
C ALA A 140 -35.72 -26.66 -8.73
N ALA A 141 -34.96 -27.62 -8.19
CA ALA A 141 -35.11 -29.04 -8.53
C ALA A 141 -36.43 -29.64 -7.98
N THR A 142 -37.02 -30.58 -8.73
CA THR A 142 -38.25 -31.26 -8.31
C THR A 142 -38.08 -32.76 -8.43
N PRO A 143 -38.09 -33.55 -7.34
CA PRO A 143 -38.20 -33.11 -5.97
C PRO A 143 -36.90 -32.42 -5.50
N PRO A 144 -36.94 -31.50 -4.50
CA PRO A 144 -35.75 -30.87 -3.95
C PRO A 144 -34.95 -31.88 -3.12
N ASP A 145 -33.62 -31.76 -3.19
CA ASP A 145 -32.67 -32.50 -2.34
C ASP A 145 -32.21 -31.58 -1.19
N PHE A 146 -32.85 -31.70 -0.04
CA PHE A 146 -32.57 -30.85 1.11
C PHE A 146 -31.15 -31.05 1.69
N ASP A 147 -30.63 -32.27 1.65
CA ASP A 147 -29.27 -32.54 2.14
C ASP A 147 -28.22 -31.84 1.23
N ALA A 148 -28.45 -31.85 -0.09
CA ALA A 148 -27.60 -31.13 -1.03
C ALA A 148 -27.72 -29.60 -0.89
N ILE A 149 -28.90 -29.08 -0.60
CA ILE A 149 -29.16 -27.66 -0.34
C ILE A 149 -28.39 -27.23 0.92
N ASP A 150 -28.55 -27.94 2.06
CA ASP A 150 -27.85 -27.64 3.31
C ASP A 150 -26.34 -27.66 3.16
N ALA A 151 -25.81 -28.68 2.46
CA ALA A 151 -24.38 -28.78 2.18
C ALA A 151 -23.84 -27.64 1.32
N GLN A 152 -24.66 -27.14 0.38
CA GLN A 152 -24.28 -26.00 -0.48
C GLN A 152 -24.36 -24.68 0.28
N GLU A 153 -25.38 -24.48 1.13
CA GLU A 153 -25.52 -23.32 2.02
C GLU A 153 -24.29 -23.17 2.93
N GLN A 154 -23.87 -24.26 3.58
CA GLN A 154 -22.68 -24.22 4.45
C GLN A 154 -21.42 -23.77 3.72
N LYS A 155 -21.23 -24.18 2.44
CA LYS A 155 -20.08 -23.75 1.62
C LYS A 155 -20.17 -22.27 1.28
N LEU A 156 -21.36 -21.80 0.91
CA LEU A 156 -21.61 -20.41 0.58
C LEU A 156 -21.36 -19.51 1.80
N ASP A 157 -21.91 -19.87 2.96
CA ASP A 157 -21.74 -19.12 4.20
C ASP A 157 -20.28 -19.05 4.64
N TRP A 158 -19.56 -20.17 4.52
CA TRP A 158 -18.14 -20.21 4.84
C TRP A 158 -17.31 -19.27 3.96
N ASP A 159 -17.51 -19.31 2.65
CA ASP A 159 -16.79 -18.47 1.71
C ASP A 159 -17.16 -16.99 1.86
N MET A 160 -18.43 -16.67 2.13
CA MET A 160 -18.87 -15.30 2.40
C MET A 160 -18.22 -14.74 3.68
N ARG A 161 -18.12 -15.53 4.74
CA ARG A 161 -17.43 -15.14 5.98
C ARG A 161 -15.96 -14.85 5.73
N ILE A 162 -15.25 -15.77 5.04
CA ILE A 162 -13.84 -15.55 4.67
C ILE A 162 -13.67 -14.28 3.83
N PHE A 163 -14.57 -14.03 2.88
CA PHE A 163 -14.53 -12.84 2.04
C PHE A 163 -14.64 -11.55 2.86
N GLN A 164 -15.59 -11.51 3.80
CA GLN A 164 -15.80 -10.36 4.68
C GLN A 164 -14.62 -10.11 5.61
N ASP A 165 -14.10 -11.15 6.27
CA ASP A 165 -12.95 -11.06 7.16
C ASP A 165 -11.71 -10.53 6.41
N ARG A 166 -11.49 -11.03 5.20
CA ARG A 166 -10.40 -10.58 4.34
C ARG A 166 -10.58 -9.15 3.87
N GLN A 167 -11.80 -8.72 3.56
CA GLN A 167 -12.09 -7.34 3.16
C GLN A 167 -11.80 -6.36 4.30
N GLN A 168 -12.15 -6.71 5.54
CA GLN A 168 -11.81 -5.92 6.72
C GLN A 168 -10.29 -5.83 6.94
N ALA A 169 -9.59 -6.97 6.85
CA ALA A 169 -8.14 -7.02 7.01
C ALA A 169 -7.41 -6.18 5.94
N LEU A 170 -7.94 -6.10 4.73
CA LEU A 170 -7.36 -5.34 3.63
C LEU A 170 -7.21 -3.86 3.94
N THR A 171 -8.15 -3.26 4.68
CA THR A 171 -8.08 -1.86 5.11
C THR A 171 -6.78 -1.57 5.86
N TYR A 172 -6.44 -2.41 6.85
CA TYR A 172 -5.21 -2.25 7.65
C TYR A 172 -3.94 -2.55 6.85
N VAL A 173 -4.01 -3.56 5.98
CA VAL A 173 -2.86 -3.93 5.15
C VAL A 173 -2.53 -2.84 4.14
N CYS A 174 -3.55 -2.20 3.55
CA CYS A 174 -3.39 -1.08 2.61
C CYS A 174 -2.75 0.17 3.22
N GLU A 175 -2.86 0.38 4.53
CA GLU A 175 -2.21 1.51 5.22
C GLU A 175 -0.70 1.30 5.42
N THR A 176 -0.25 0.05 5.46
CA THR A 176 1.14 -0.26 5.82
C THR A 176 2.18 0.36 4.89
N PRO A 177 2.06 0.31 3.55
CA PRO A 177 2.99 0.98 2.64
C PRO A 177 3.06 2.50 2.86
N VAL A 178 1.92 3.13 3.18
CA VAL A 178 1.83 4.57 3.46
C VAL A 178 2.54 4.92 4.78
N ILE A 179 2.36 4.09 5.81
CA ILE A 179 3.05 4.28 7.10
C ILE A 179 4.58 4.18 6.92
N LEU A 180 5.06 3.25 6.09
CA LEU A 180 6.50 3.12 5.79
C LEU A 180 7.03 4.34 5.02
N GLU A 181 6.29 4.83 4.04
CA GLU A 181 6.61 6.03 3.28
C GLU A 181 6.70 7.26 4.20
N GLN A 182 5.68 7.49 5.02
CA GLN A 182 5.67 8.59 5.99
C GLN A 182 6.84 8.50 6.98
N ARG A 183 7.17 7.28 7.44
CA ARG A 183 8.31 7.09 8.33
C ARG A 183 9.63 7.46 7.67
N VAL A 184 9.91 6.95 6.47
CA VAL A 184 11.13 7.29 5.73
C VAL A 184 11.23 8.79 5.47
N PHE A 185 10.11 9.41 5.08
CA PHE A 185 10.04 10.85 4.87
C PHE A 185 10.35 11.64 6.14
N ALA A 186 9.78 11.26 7.28
CA ALA A 186 10.03 11.91 8.56
C ALA A 186 11.51 11.77 8.98
N LEU A 187 12.08 10.55 8.89
CA LEU A 187 13.49 10.30 9.22
C LEU A 187 14.45 11.06 8.29
N GLY A 188 14.08 11.28 7.03
CA GLY A 188 14.89 12.07 6.10
C GLY A 188 14.81 13.58 6.32
N ARG A 189 14.00 14.05 7.26
CA ARG A 189 13.84 15.47 7.63
C ARG A 189 14.32 15.79 9.05
N ALA A 190 14.63 14.76 9.83
CA ALA A 190 15.19 14.90 11.16
C ALA A 190 16.66 15.34 11.10
#